data_f5592cbacaa1cd9f3fc50e30ccaaf534
#
_entry.id   f5592cbacaa1cd9f3fc50e30ccaaf534
#
_cell.length_a   1.000
_cell.length_b   1.000
_cell.length_c   1.000
_cell.angle_alpha   90.00
_cell.angle_beta   90.00
_cell.angle_gamma   90.00
#
_symmetry.space_group_name_H-M   'P 1'
#
loop_
_entity.id
_entity.type
_entity.pdbx_description
1 polymer ?
#
loop_
_entity_poly.entity_id
_entity_poly.type
_entity_poly.pdbx_seq_one_letter_code
_entity_poly.pdbx_strand_id
1 'polypeptide(L)'
;MSRARAATALLPSQLSESQLVRRDRIIDAALVLSRRRAFDQIQMKDVAEASGVALGTMYQYFSSKDHLFAEAMVHWGELLPANIHRRPLEGGDPAQRLTEVLHRVVRAFQQQPNLAKLVTALSVSSDPFAVEAISRLDRTTGAVFRQALVGLDDRTAESMVRIIDHVMAGTLRLWSAGRMSIDEVVGSLDEMVALLFRP
;
A
#
# COMPACT_ATOMS: atom_id res chain seq x y z
N MET A 1 0.35 17.15 33.15
CA MET A 1 0.83 16.90 31.78
C MET A 1 1.46 15.51 31.75
N SER A 2 0.66 14.49 31.41
CA SER A 2 1.10 13.09 31.35
C SER A 2 1.82 12.88 30.02
N ARG A 3 3.14 12.66 30.06
CA ARG A 3 3.90 12.12 28.92
C ARG A 3 3.37 10.70 28.69
N ALA A 4 2.51 10.53 27.68
CA ALA A 4 2.19 9.21 27.17
C ALA A 4 3.54 8.56 26.75
N ARG A 5 3.92 7.49 27.45
CA ARG A 5 4.99 6.59 27.00
C ARG A 5 4.60 6.16 25.59
N ALA A 6 5.37 6.57 24.59
CA ALA A 6 5.29 5.96 23.28
C ALA A 6 5.47 4.45 23.51
N ALA A 7 4.43 3.67 23.28
CA ALA A 7 4.49 2.23 23.40
C ALA A 7 5.51 1.78 22.35
N THR A 8 6.65 1.24 22.80
CA THR A 8 7.66 0.68 21.92
C THR A 8 7.07 -0.63 21.40
N ALA A 9 6.56 -0.62 20.17
CA ALA A 9 6.07 -1.84 19.54
C ALA A 9 7.24 -2.83 19.41
N LEU A 10 6.97 -4.11 19.66
CA LEU A 10 7.95 -5.16 19.46
C LEU A 10 8.20 -5.33 17.96
N LEU A 11 9.47 -5.37 17.56
CA LEU A 11 9.84 -5.66 16.18
C LEU A 11 9.53 -7.13 15.85
N PRO A 12 9.12 -7.46 14.61
CA PRO A 12 8.85 -8.84 14.19
C PRO A 12 9.99 -9.81 14.51
N SER A 13 11.25 -9.38 14.42
CA SER A 13 12.45 -10.17 14.74
C SER A 13 12.58 -10.53 16.23
N GLN A 14 11.81 -9.89 17.11
CA GLN A 14 11.82 -10.11 18.57
C GLN A 14 10.66 -11.01 19.01
N LEU A 15 9.79 -11.42 18.09
CA LEU A 15 8.58 -12.18 18.37
C LEU A 15 8.83 -13.69 18.27
N SER A 16 8.22 -14.46 19.17
CA SER A 16 8.10 -15.90 19.01
C SER A 16 7.15 -16.27 17.87
N GLU A 17 7.21 -17.49 17.37
CA GLU A 17 6.32 -17.99 16.30
C GLU A 17 4.84 -17.80 16.65
N SER A 18 4.42 -18.12 17.87
CA SER A 18 3.04 -17.93 18.32
C SER A 18 2.62 -16.46 18.39
N GLN A 19 3.57 -15.56 18.64
CA GLN A 19 3.34 -14.12 18.63
C GLN A 19 3.23 -13.59 17.19
N LEU A 20 4.04 -14.10 16.25
CA LEU A 20 3.93 -13.78 14.83
C LEU A 20 2.56 -14.18 14.28
N VAL A 21 2.12 -15.42 14.51
CA VAL A 21 0.78 -15.88 14.10
C VAL A 21 -0.33 -14.99 14.67
N ARG A 22 -0.19 -14.54 15.91
CA ARG A 22 -1.16 -13.62 16.53
C ARG A 22 -1.12 -12.24 15.89
N ARG A 23 0.08 -11.71 15.58
CA ARG A 23 0.27 -10.43 14.89
C ARG A 23 -0.36 -10.46 13.50
N ASP A 24 -0.14 -11.52 12.76
CA ASP A 24 -0.69 -11.69 11.41
C ASP A 24 -2.23 -11.75 11.43
N ARG A 25 -2.81 -12.46 12.41
CA ARG A 25 -4.26 -12.48 12.60
C ARG A 25 -4.85 -11.09 12.88
N ILE A 26 -4.14 -10.22 13.59
CA ILE A 26 -4.55 -8.83 13.82
C ILE A 26 -4.49 -8.04 12.52
N ILE A 27 -3.42 -8.19 11.73
CA ILE A 27 -3.24 -7.55 10.42
C ILE A 27 -4.35 -7.95 9.46
N ASP A 28 -4.66 -9.25 9.38
CA ASP A 28 -5.75 -9.76 8.54
C ASP A 28 -7.10 -9.16 8.93
N ALA A 29 -7.40 -9.08 10.23
CA ALA A 29 -8.63 -8.47 10.72
C ALA A 29 -8.69 -6.97 10.35
N ALA A 30 -7.59 -6.24 10.49
CA ALA A 30 -7.50 -4.83 10.10
C ALA A 30 -7.73 -4.66 8.59
N LEU A 31 -7.13 -5.51 7.75
CA LEU A 31 -7.31 -5.49 6.30
C LEU A 31 -8.76 -5.80 5.91
N VAL A 32 -9.40 -6.79 6.51
CA VAL A 32 -10.81 -7.12 6.26
C VAL A 32 -11.73 -5.96 6.63
N LEU A 33 -11.50 -5.30 7.76
CA LEU A 33 -12.27 -4.12 8.18
C LEU A 33 -12.07 -2.95 7.24
N SER A 34 -10.82 -2.67 6.79
CA SER A 34 -10.49 -1.59 5.85
C SER A 34 -11.21 -1.70 4.51
N ARG A 35 -11.51 -2.91 4.06
CA ARG A 35 -12.28 -3.13 2.82
C ARG A 35 -13.72 -2.71 2.95
N ARG A 36 -14.30 -2.79 4.15
CA ARG A 36 -15.72 -2.58 4.41
C ARG A 36 -16.07 -1.22 4.98
N ARG A 37 -15.14 -0.59 5.69
CA ARG A 37 -15.35 0.67 6.44
C ARG A 37 -14.23 1.65 6.13
N ALA A 38 -14.55 2.95 6.16
CA ALA A 38 -13.55 3.99 6.04
C ALA A 38 -12.61 3.99 7.27
N PHE A 39 -11.34 4.37 7.06
CA PHE A 39 -10.30 4.30 8.09
C PHE A 39 -10.65 5.08 9.36
N ASP A 40 -11.24 6.27 9.24
CA ASP A 40 -11.67 7.13 10.36
C ASP A 40 -12.78 6.48 11.20
N GLN A 41 -13.60 5.62 10.61
CA GLN A 41 -14.71 4.91 11.26
C GLN A 41 -14.27 3.64 12.00
N ILE A 42 -13.04 3.17 11.81
CA ILE A 42 -12.53 1.97 12.47
C ILE A 42 -11.75 2.38 13.70
N GLN A 43 -12.00 1.70 14.83
CA GLN A 43 -11.25 1.88 16.07
C GLN A 43 -10.41 0.63 16.37
N MET A 44 -9.35 0.79 17.17
CA MET A 44 -8.51 -0.34 17.59
C MET A 44 -9.33 -1.44 18.31
N LYS A 45 -10.39 -1.07 19.04
CA LYS A 45 -11.30 -2.05 19.68
C LYS A 45 -12.04 -2.93 18.66
N ASP A 46 -12.41 -2.35 17.49
CA ASP A 46 -13.10 -3.11 16.45
C ASP A 46 -12.19 -4.20 15.88
N VAL A 47 -10.90 -3.88 15.72
CA VAL A 47 -9.89 -4.87 15.27
C VAL A 47 -9.60 -5.89 16.37
N ALA A 48 -9.57 -5.48 17.64
CA ALA A 48 -9.40 -6.39 18.79
C ALA A 48 -10.53 -7.43 18.81
N GLU A 49 -11.77 -7.00 18.67
CA GLU A 49 -12.94 -7.87 18.60
C GLU A 49 -12.88 -8.81 17.38
N ALA A 50 -12.61 -8.27 16.19
CA ALA A 50 -12.55 -9.04 14.95
C ALA A 50 -11.41 -10.06 14.94
N SER A 51 -10.28 -9.76 15.57
CA SER A 51 -9.11 -10.67 15.67
C SER A 51 -9.17 -11.63 16.85
N GLY A 52 -10.08 -11.43 17.81
CA GLY A 52 -10.13 -12.19 19.07
C GLY A 52 -8.88 -11.97 19.94
N VAL A 53 -8.24 -10.80 19.86
CA VAL A 53 -7.04 -10.44 20.63
C VAL A 53 -7.37 -9.27 21.55
N ALA A 54 -7.00 -9.36 22.82
CA ALA A 54 -7.23 -8.29 23.79
C ALA A 54 -6.56 -6.98 23.33
N LEU A 55 -7.24 -5.84 23.48
CA LEU A 55 -6.78 -4.52 23.06
C LEU A 55 -5.39 -4.17 23.64
N GLY A 56 -5.14 -4.50 24.91
CA GLY A 56 -3.84 -4.29 25.55
C GLY A 56 -2.71 -5.09 24.90
N THR A 57 -3.01 -6.29 24.39
CA THR A 57 -2.05 -7.13 23.66
C THR A 57 -1.74 -6.55 22.28
N MET A 58 -2.72 -5.93 21.61
CA MET A 58 -2.48 -5.28 20.31
C MET A 58 -1.46 -4.16 20.42
N TYR A 59 -1.51 -3.37 21.49
CA TYR A 59 -0.54 -2.28 21.71
C TYR A 59 0.88 -2.76 22.05
N GLN A 60 1.09 -4.08 22.25
CA GLN A 60 2.44 -4.65 22.30
C GLN A 60 3.04 -4.84 20.91
N TYR A 61 2.21 -5.02 19.88
CA TYR A 61 2.62 -5.23 18.49
C TYR A 61 2.60 -3.95 17.65
N PHE A 62 1.68 -3.03 17.94
CA PHE A 62 1.45 -1.84 17.14
C PHE A 62 1.43 -0.59 18.02
N SER A 63 2.29 0.38 17.73
CA SER A 63 2.41 1.65 18.46
C SER A 63 1.15 2.50 18.38
N SER A 64 0.43 2.39 17.25
CA SER A 64 -0.75 3.20 16.95
C SER A 64 -1.69 2.48 15.98
N LYS A 65 -2.85 3.09 15.74
CA LYS A 65 -3.77 2.68 14.68
C LYS A 65 -3.11 2.81 13.31
N ASP A 66 -2.40 3.89 13.06
CA ASP A 66 -1.70 4.14 11.80
C ASP A 66 -0.67 3.04 11.52
N HIS A 67 0.15 2.67 12.55
CA HIS A 67 1.10 1.57 12.42
C HIS A 67 0.41 0.26 12.02
N LEU A 68 -0.66 -0.14 12.72
CA LEU A 68 -1.39 -1.36 12.41
C LEU A 68 -1.91 -1.37 10.97
N PHE A 69 -2.54 -0.27 10.55
CA PHE A 69 -3.14 -0.20 9.21
C PHE A 69 -2.10 -0.03 8.10
N ALA A 70 -0.96 0.57 8.39
CA ALA A 70 0.18 0.59 7.48
C ALA A 70 0.75 -0.83 7.26
N GLU A 71 0.87 -1.65 8.32
CA GLU A 71 1.24 -3.07 8.20
C GLU A 71 0.19 -3.88 7.40
N ALA A 72 -1.10 -3.59 7.58
CA ALA A 72 -2.14 -4.21 6.78
C ALA A 72 -2.04 -3.84 5.29
N MET A 73 -1.62 -2.62 4.98
CA MET A 73 -1.35 -2.20 3.59
C MET A 73 -0.09 -2.86 3.01
N VAL A 74 0.96 -3.06 3.81
CA VAL A 74 2.14 -3.85 3.40
C VAL A 74 1.71 -5.27 3.03
N HIS A 75 0.96 -5.93 3.90
CA HIS A 75 0.46 -7.28 3.65
C HIS A 75 -0.41 -7.35 2.38
N TRP A 76 -1.28 -6.38 2.16
CA TRP A 76 -2.04 -6.28 0.90
C TRP A 76 -1.13 -6.08 -0.30
N GLY A 77 -0.10 -5.22 -0.19
CA GLY A 77 0.88 -4.96 -1.23
C GLY A 77 1.69 -6.19 -1.63
N GLU A 78 2.01 -7.07 -0.67
CA GLU A 78 2.70 -8.35 -0.92
C GLU A 78 1.86 -9.33 -1.76
N LEU A 79 0.54 -9.19 -1.73
CA LEU A 79 -0.37 -9.98 -2.56
C LEU A 79 -0.55 -9.42 -3.98
N LEU A 80 -0.19 -8.14 -4.21
CA LEU A 80 -0.33 -7.49 -5.51
C LEU A 80 0.47 -8.18 -6.63
N PRO A 81 1.78 -8.53 -6.46
CA PRO A 81 2.54 -9.18 -7.50
C PRO A 81 1.88 -10.46 -8.01
N ALA A 82 1.40 -11.31 -7.10
CA ALA A 82 0.72 -12.54 -7.47
C ALA A 82 -0.58 -12.29 -8.26
N ASN A 83 -1.30 -11.20 -7.95
CA ASN A 83 -2.53 -10.83 -8.64
C ASN A 83 -2.24 -10.14 -9.98
N ILE A 84 -1.19 -9.32 -10.05
CA ILE A 84 -0.77 -8.62 -11.26
C ILE A 84 -0.18 -9.59 -12.27
N HIS A 85 0.61 -10.59 -11.81
CA HIS A 85 1.28 -11.58 -12.68
C HIS A 85 0.46 -12.83 -12.95
N ARG A 86 -0.79 -12.93 -12.51
CA ARG A 86 -1.69 -14.06 -12.87
C ARG A 86 -1.84 -14.25 -14.38
N ARG A 87 -1.67 -13.18 -15.16
CA ARG A 87 -1.52 -13.24 -16.62
C ARG A 87 -0.13 -12.73 -16.96
N PRO A 88 0.62 -13.42 -17.83
CA PRO A 88 1.89 -12.90 -18.36
C PRO A 88 1.67 -11.47 -18.88
N LEU A 89 2.67 -10.62 -18.73
CA LEU A 89 2.65 -9.29 -19.34
C LEU A 89 2.74 -9.48 -20.85
N GLU A 90 1.72 -9.07 -21.58
CA GLU A 90 1.70 -9.14 -23.03
C GLU A 90 2.51 -7.96 -23.59
N GLY A 91 3.41 -8.25 -24.53
CA GLY A 91 4.20 -7.24 -25.24
C GLY A 91 5.70 -7.30 -24.95
N GLY A 92 6.49 -7.09 -26.00
CA GLY A 92 7.96 -6.96 -25.95
C GLY A 92 8.44 -5.57 -25.56
N ASP A 93 7.58 -4.56 -25.67
CA ASP A 93 7.87 -3.17 -25.40
C ASP A 93 7.67 -2.81 -23.92
N PRO A 94 8.69 -2.23 -23.25
CA PRO A 94 8.58 -1.76 -21.86
C PRO A 94 7.41 -0.80 -21.60
N ALA A 95 7.06 0.08 -22.55
CA ALA A 95 5.94 1.00 -22.41
C ALA A 95 4.61 0.25 -22.31
N GLN A 96 4.37 -0.72 -23.17
CA GLN A 96 3.16 -1.54 -23.16
C GLN A 96 3.05 -2.35 -21.86
N ARG A 97 4.14 -2.98 -21.41
CA ARG A 97 4.17 -3.72 -20.15
C ARG A 97 3.87 -2.84 -18.95
N LEU A 98 4.46 -1.62 -18.92
CA LEU A 98 4.22 -0.67 -17.85
C LEU A 98 2.77 -0.21 -17.82
N THR A 99 2.19 0.18 -18.97
CA THR A 99 0.77 0.54 -19.08
C THR A 99 -0.13 -0.55 -18.52
N GLU A 100 0.13 -1.80 -18.91
CA GLU A 100 -0.68 -2.93 -18.42
C GLU A 100 -0.58 -3.12 -16.89
N VAL A 101 0.63 -3.01 -16.34
CA VAL A 101 0.85 -3.09 -14.88
C VAL A 101 0.12 -1.97 -14.15
N LEU A 102 0.23 -0.73 -14.63
CA LEU A 102 -0.44 0.43 -14.04
C LEU A 102 -1.97 0.25 -14.04
N HIS A 103 -2.55 -0.20 -15.17
CA HIS A 103 -3.98 -0.47 -15.25
C HIS A 103 -4.42 -1.58 -14.28
N ARG A 104 -3.60 -2.62 -14.09
CA ARG A 104 -3.89 -3.70 -13.12
C ARG A 104 -3.86 -3.17 -11.68
N VAL A 105 -2.90 -2.31 -11.33
CA VAL A 105 -2.82 -1.66 -10.00
C VAL A 105 -4.02 -0.75 -9.76
N VAL A 106 -4.36 0.11 -10.72
CA VAL A 106 -5.54 1.00 -10.63
C VAL A 106 -6.82 0.17 -10.44
N ARG A 107 -6.98 -0.92 -11.19
CA ARG A 107 -8.13 -1.82 -11.07
C ARG A 107 -8.21 -2.48 -9.69
N ALA A 108 -7.06 -2.83 -9.08
CA ALA A 108 -7.04 -3.38 -7.73
C ALA A 108 -7.57 -2.37 -6.70
N PHE A 109 -7.19 -1.09 -6.82
CA PHE A 109 -7.72 -0.02 -5.97
C PHE A 109 -9.20 0.28 -6.28
N GLN A 110 -9.60 0.28 -7.55
CA GLN A 110 -10.98 0.48 -7.98
C GLN A 110 -11.94 -0.56 -7.35
N GLN A 111 -11.50 -1.81 -7.26
CA GLN A 111 -12.25 -2.88 -6.60
C GLN A 111 -12.33 -2.71 -5.07
N GLN A 112 -11.43 -1.92 -4.48
CA GLN A 112 -11.30 -1.72 -3.04
C GLN A 112 -11.05 -0.23 -2.71
N PRO A 113 -12.00 0.68 -2.99
CA PRO A 113 -11.77 2.13 -2.89
C PRO A 113 -11.40 2.61 -1.48
N ASN A 114 -11.83 1.89 -0.44
CA ASN A 114 -11.43 2.22 0.93
C ASN A 114 -9.93 2.02 1.17
N LEU A 115 -9.27 1.11 0.45
CA LEU A 115 -7.81 0.93 0.57
C LEU A 115 -7.04 2.10 -0.06
N ALA A 116 -7.54 2.68 -1.16
CA ALA A 116 -6.95 3.91 -1.72
C ALA A 116 -7.06 5.10 -0.74
N LYS A 117 -8.22 5.25 -0.08
CA LYS A 117 -8.41 6.25 0.98
C LYS A 117 -7.48 5.99 2.17
N LEU A 118 -7.30 4.73 2.55
CA LEU A 118 -6.42 4.32 3.64
C LEU A 118 -4.96 4.67 3.34
N VAL A 119 -4.42 4.27 2.18
CA VAL A 119 -3.05 4.61 1.76
C VAL A 119 -2.84 6.13 1.76
N THR A 120 -3.81 6.89 1.23
CA THR A 120 -3.76 8.35 1.22
C THR A 120 -3.73 8.93 2.64
N ALA A 121 -4.52 8.40 3.57
CA ALA A 121 -4.52 8.85 4.96
C ALA A 121 -3.19 8.54 5.66
N LEU A 122 -2.63 7.36 5.41
CA LEU A 122 -1.38 6.91 6.02
C LEU A 122 -0.14 7.63 5.47
N SER A 123 -0.18 8.16 4.23
CA SER A 123 0.94 8.88 3.62
C SER A 123 1.33 10.18 4.36
N VAL A 124 0.45 10.67 5.22
CA VAL A 124 0.69 11.88 6.06
C VAL A 124 0.82 11.54 7.54
N SER A 125 0.94 10.26 7.90
CA SER A 125 1.12 9.84 9.29
C SER A 125 2.45 10.33 9.86
N SER A 126 2.44 10.72 11.12
CA SER A 126 3.64 11.08 11.88
C SER A 126 4.18 9.93 12.75
N ASP A 127 3.52 8.78 12.76
CA ASP A 127 4.01 7.60 13.48
C ASP A 127 5.20 6.98 12.73
N PRO A 128 6.39 6.90 13.34
CA PRO A 128 7.60 6.43 12.65
C PRO A 128 7.48 4.97 12.15
N PHE A 129 6.73 4.12 12.84
CA PHE A 129 6.49 2.75 12.38
C PHE A 129 5.54 2.70 11.19
N ALA A 130 4.53 3.58 11.16
CA ALA A 130 3.65 3.71 9.99
C ALA A 130 4.42 4.25 8.78
N VAL A 131 5.27 5.26 8.97
CA VAL A 131 6.13 5.81 7.91
C VAL A 131 7.04 4.72 7.33
N GLU A 132 7.70 3.91 8.17
CA GLU A 132 8.54 2.81 7.69
C GLU A 132 7.72 1.73 6.98
N ALA A 133 6.53 1.38 7.47
CA ALA A 133 5.66 0.42 6.80
C ALA A 133 5.21 0.92 5.42
N ILE A 134 4.81 2.19 5.29
CA ILE A 134 4.47 2.78 3.98
C ILE A 134 5.68 2.79 3.05
N SER A 135 6.87 3.12 3.53
CA SER A 135 8.09 3.04 2.72
C SER A 135 8.39 1.61 2.22
N ARG A 136 8.02 0.57 2.99
CA ARG A 136 8.10 -0.83 2.53
C ARG A 136 7.07 -1.13 1.44
N LEU A 137 5.84 -0.63 1.58
CA LEU A 137 4.81 -0.74 0.55
C LEU A 137 5.26 -0.11 -0.76
N ASP A 138 5.82 1.11 -0.70
CA ASP A 138 6.34 1.83 -1.88
C ASP A 138 7.46 1.02 -2.57
N ARG A 139 8.39 0.44 -1.80
CA ARG A 139 9.43 -0.44 -2.36
C ARG A 139 8.84 -1.68 -3.05
N THR A 140 7.82 -2.30 -2.45
CA THR A 140 7.15 -3.48 -3.04
C THR A 140 6.44 -3.12 -4.33
N THR A 141 5.72 -2.00 -4.36
CA THR A 141 5.02 -1.52 -5.56
C THR A 141 6.03 -1.09 -6.63
N GLY A 142 7.08 -0.36 -6.23
CA GLY A 142 8.17 0.03 -7.13
C GLY A 142 8.87 -1.16 -7.78
N ALA A 143 9.05 -2.28 -7.06
CA ALA A 143 9.62 -3.50 -7.63
C ALA A 143 8.73 -4.09 -8.74
N VAL A 144 7.40 -3.99 -8.62
CA VAL A 144 6.45 -4.41 -9.65
C VAL A 144 6.59 -3.55 -10.91
N PHE A 145 6.70 -2.23 -10.75
CA PHE A 145 6.94 -1.32 -11.89
C PHE A 145 8.30 -1.57 -12.52
N ARG A 146 9.34 -1.77 -11.70
CA ARG A 146 10.68 -2.10 -12.16
C ARG A 146 10.71 -3.34 -13.05
N GLN A 147 9.95 -4.37 -12.68
CA GLN A 147 9.86 -5.60 -13.50
C GLN A 147 9.26 -5.33 -14.87
N ALA A 148 8.31 -4.41 -15.02
CA ALA A 148 7.77 -4.00 -16.31
C ALA A 148 8.79 -3.26 -17.18
N LEU A 149 9.80 -2.62 -16.56
CA LEU A 149 10.85 -1.82 -17.20
C LEU A 149 12.11 -2.62 -17.57
N VAL A 150 12.08 -3.96 -17.50
CA VAL A 150 13.19 -4.82 -17.92
C VAL A 150 13.56 -4.51 -19.36
N GLY A 151 14.86 -4.30 -19.60
CA GLY A 151 15.42 -3.89 -20.88
C GLY A 151 15.91 -2.44 -20.92
N LEU A 152 15.54 -1.62 -19.93
CA LEU A 152 16.12 -0.30 -19.71
C LEU A 152 17.33 -0.38 -18.77
N ASP A 153 18.24 0.60 -18.87
CA ASP A 153 19.32 0.74 -17.91
C ASP A 153 18.78 1.07 -16.51
N ASP A 154 19.55 0.66 -15.48
CA ASP A 154 19.13 0.76 -14.09
C ASP A 154 18.79 2.18 -13.64
N ARG A 155 19.59 3.16 -14.03
CA ARG A 155 19.39 4.57 -13.64
C ARG A 155 18.10 5.15 -14.22
N THR A 156 17.83 4.87 -15.49
CA THR A 156 16.60 5.29 -16.17
C THR A 156 15.40 4.62 -15.52
N ALA A 157 15.44 3.30 -15.31
CA ALA A 157 14.35 2.56 -14.69
C ALA A 157 14.05 3.06 -13.26
N GLU A 158 15.06 3.32 -12.42
CA GLU A 158 14.87 3.90 -11.08
C GLU A 158 14.25 5.29 -11.11
N SER A 159 14.66 6.12 -12.07
CA SER A 159 14.10 7.46 -12.24
C SER A 159 12.64 7.40 -12.68
N MET A 160 12.31 6.49 -13.61
CA MET A 160 10.93 6.25 -14.05
C MET A 160 10.05 5.76 -12.88
N VAL A 161 10.52 4.77 -12.09
CA VAL A 161 9.77 4.27 -10.93
C VAL A 161 9.42 5.40 -9.97
N ARG A 162 10.36 6.29 -9.64
CA ARG A 162 10.07 7.45 -8.77
C ARG A 162 9.00 8.37 -9.35
N ILE A 163 9.04 8.65 -10.65
CA ILE A 163 8.03 9.49 -11.32
C ILE A 163 6.67 8.80 -11.27
N ILE A 164 6.63 7.51 -11.58
CA ILE A 164 5.42 6.69 -11.56
C ILE A 164 4.78 6.72 -10.17
N ASP A 165 5.57 6.49 -9.12
CA ASP A 165 5.08 6.50 -7.74
C ASP A 165 4.44 7.85 -7.38
N HIS A 166 5.06 8.98 -7.76
CA HIS A 166 4.51 10.31 -7.48
C HIS A 166 3.21 10.58 -8.24
N VAL A 167 3.15 10.22 -9.52
CA VAL A 167 1.94 10.41 -10.33
C VAL A 167 0.82 9.51 -9.84
N MET A 168 1.12 8.24 -9.55
CA MET A 168 0.16 7.28 -9.00
C MET A 168 -0.40 7.76 -7.66
N ALA A 169 0.46 8.15 -6.72
CA ALA A 169 0.04 8.66 -5.41
C ALA A 169 -0.82 9.93 -5.55
N GLY A 170 -0.44 10.85 -6.44
CA GLY A 170 -1.18 12.08 -6.72
C GLY A 170 -2.57 11.82 -7.29
N THR A 171 -2.67 10.98 -8.30
CA THR A 171 -3.94 10.64 -8.97
C THR A 171 -4.86 9.82 -8.06
N LEU A 172 -4.34 8.81 -7.34
CA LEU A 172 -5.11 8.05 -6.36
C LEU A 172 -5.64 8.93 -5.23
N ARG A 173 -4.88 9.91 -4.77
CA ARG A 173 -5.34 10.89 -3.77
C ARG A 173 -6.49 11.74 -4.30
N LEU A 174 -6.41 12.24 -5.54
CA LEU A 174 -7.49 13.03 -6.16
C LEU A 174 -8.74 12.17 -6.37
N TRP A 175 -8.57 10.94 -6.83
CA TRP A 175 -9.68 10.00 -7.01
C TRP A 175 -10.33 9.64 -5.66
N SER A 176 -9.54 9.31 -4.63
CA SER A 176 -10.07 8.98 -3.30
C SER A 176 -10.83 10.13 -2.64
N ALA A 177 -10.50 11.38 -3.01
CA ALA A 177 -11.19 12.60 -2.60
C ALA A 177 -12.40 12.96 -3.47
N GLY A 178 -12.74 12.15 -4.48
CA GLY A 178 -13.84 12.42 -5.43
C GLY A 178 -13.59 13.62 -6.37
N ARG A 179 -12.32 14.03 -6.52
CA ARG A 179 -11.91 15.17 -7.37
C ARG A 179 -11.39 14.75 -8.73
N MET A 180 -11.33 13.45 -9.00
CA MET A 180 -10.88 12.83 -10.24
C MET A 180 -11.66 11.54 -10.44
N SER A 181 -12.13 11.28 -11.65
CA SER A 181 -12.74 10.00 -12.01
C SER A 181 -11.67 8.93 -12.22
N ILE A 182 -12.06 7.66 -12.25
CA ILE A 182 -11.12 6.57 -12.51
C ILE A 182 -10.57 6.62 -13.95
N ASP A 183 -11.39 7.06 -14.90
CA ASP A 183 -10.98 7.21 -16.30
C ASP A 183 -9.93 8.31 -16.46
N GLU A 184 -10.06 9.42 -15.72
CA GLU A 184 -9.05 10.48 -15.67
C GLU A 184 -7.75 9.99 -15.02
N VAL A 185 -7.82 9.11 -13.98
CA VAL A 185 -6.62 8.46 -13.40
C VAL A 185 -5.91 7.64 -14.45
N VAL A 186 -6.64 6.77 -15.16
CA VAL A 186 -6.09 5.92 -16.23
C VAL A 186 -5.48 6.79 -17.34
N GLY A 187 -6.22 7.79 -17.83
CA GLY A 187 -5.73 8.70 -18.86
C GLY A 187 -4.44 9.43 -18.46
N SER A 188 -4.35 9.91 -17.22
CA SER A 188 -3.13 10.59 -16.72
C SER A 188 -1.92 9.65 -16.65
N LEU A 189 -2.15 8.37 -16.32
CA LEU A 189 -1.08 7.37 -16.29
C LEU A 189 -0.64 6.99 -17.70
N ASP A 190 -1.57 6.85 -18.65
CA ASP A 190 -1.26 6.57 -20.05
C ASP A 190 -0.48 7.72 -20.68
N GLU A 191 -0.88 8.97 -20.41
CA GLU A 191 -0.15 10.16 -20.86
C GLU A 191 1.26 10.21 -20.26
N MET A 192 1.42 9.91 -18.97
CA MET A 192 2.73 9.82 -18.33
C MET A 192 3.61 8.77 -19.03
N VAL A 193 3.09 7.56 -19.31
CA VAL A 193 3.86 6.54 -20.02
C VAL A 193 4.26 7.03 -21.40
N ALA A 194 3.35 7.64 -22.16
CA ALA A 194 3.66 8.20 -23.48
C ALA A 194 4.76 9.27 -23.43
N LEU A 195 4.81 10.09 -22.38
CA LEU A 195 5.86 11.08 -22.16
C LEU A 195 7.21 10.45 -21.77
N LEU A 196 7.20 9.44 -20.90
CA LEU A 196 8.41 8.75 -20.44
C LEU A 196 9.14 7.98 -21.53
N PHE A 197 8.41 7.49 -22.54
CA PHE A 197 8.96 6.72 -23.67
C PHE A 197 9.02 7.52 -24.96
N ARG A 198 8.84 8.83 -24.88
CA ARG A 198 9.02 9.70 -26.05
C ARG A 198 10.49 9.68 -26.46
N PRO A 199 10.81 9.45 -27.76
CA PRO A 199 12.18 9.45 -28.27
C PRO A 199 12.84 10.84 -28.15
#